data_bee2a928daa2f4a45b208d0f23697c8f
#
_entry.id   bee2a928daa2f4a45b208d0f23697c8f
#
_cell.length_a   1.000
_cell.length_b   1.000
_cell.length_c   1.000
_cell.angle_alpha   90.00
_cell.angle_beta   90.00
_cell.angle_gamma   90.00
#
_symmetry.space_group_name_H-M   'P 1'
#
loop_
_entity.id
_entity.type
_entity.pdbx_description
1 polymer ?
#
loop_
_entity_poly.entity_id
_entity_poly.type
_entity_poly.pdbx_seq_one_letter_code
_entity_poly.pdbx_strand_id
1 'polypeptide(L)'
;KDGPTDKYSLKHLVKHLYTLLNPALPAETSNSSITKVFFADNCIGEQARLTASMLRSGEVLLLENLRFYKEEEKGDEAFAEKLSKLGDVYVNDAFGTAHRAHASTAVIAKFFKPENRMFGLLMNGEVASAEKVLHEAEKPFCAIIGGAKVSDKILIIENLLQRATDIIIGGGMAYTFIKARAGKIGSSLCEDDRLQTALDILEMAKQKNVSIHLPEDSIIADKFAADANTDVRPSDAIPDGWMGLDIGSK
;
A
#
# COMPACT_ATOMS: atom_id res chain seq x y z
N LYS A 1 6.49 -17.25 -12.79
CA LYS A 1 6.47 -16.22 -13.86
C LYS A 1 7.54 -16.62 -14.87
N ASP A 2 7.17 -16.69 -16.13
CA ASP A 2 7.98 -17.37 -17.16
C ASP A 2 8.91 -16.40 -17.92
N GLY A 3 9.55 -15.47 -17.20
CA GLY A 3 10.50 -14.50 -17.78
C GLY A 3 9.83 -13.21 -18.32
N PRO A 4 10.60 -12.39 -19.06
CA PRO A 4 10.12 -11.13 -19.62
C PRO A 4 8.97 -11.34 -20.61
N THR A 5 7.92 -10.51 -20.50
CA THR A 5 6.78 -10.48 -21.42
C THR A 5 6.48 -9.05 -21.83
N ASP A 6 6.08 -8.81 -23.07
CA ASP A 6 5.74 -7.46 -23.55
C ASP A 6 4.66 -6.78 -22.70
N LYS A 7 3.70 -7.55 -22.21
CA LYS A 7 2.60 -7.05 -21.35
C LYS A 7 3.10 -6.34 -20.08
N TYR A 8 4.19 -6.82 -19.49
CA TYR A 8 4.72 -6.31 -18.23
C TYR A 8 6.08 -5.64 -18.36
N SER A 9 6.60 -5.52 -19.61
CA SER A 9 7.84 -4.77 -19.88
C SER A 9 7.64 -3.29 -19.56
N LEU A 10 8.68 -2.64 -19.05
CA LEU A 10 8.68 -1.19 -18.80
C LEU A 10 9.11 -0.39 -20.04
N LYS A 11 9.48 -1.04 -21.13
CA LYS A 11 9.95 -0.40 -22.36
C LYS A 11 8.96 0.64 -22.92
N HIS A 12 7.66 0.36 -22.83
CA HIS A 12 6.62 1.27 -23.32
C HIS A 12 6.52 2.57 -22.49
N LEU A 13 7.08 2.60 -21.28
CA LEU A 13 7.11 3.79 -20.43
C LEU A 13 8.20 4.80 -20.82
N VAL A 14 9.19 4.41 -21.63
CA VAL A 14 10.31 5.27 -22.00
C VAL A 14 9.84 6.59 -22.63
N LYS A 15 8.90 6.51 -23.59
CA LYS A 15 8.37 7.70 -24.26
C LYS A 15 7.62 8.61 -23.28
N HIS A 16 6.85 8.02 -22.38
CA HIS A 16 6.10 8.78 -21.37
C HIS A 16 7.04 9.49 -20.39
N LEU A 17 8.05 8.74 -19.89
CA LEU A 17 9.08 9.30 -19.02
C LEU A 17 9.85 10.44 -19.69
N TYR A 18 10.24 10.26 -20.96
CA TYR A 18 10.86 11.31 -21.75
C TYR A 18 9.98 12.57 -21.82
N THR A 19 8.68 12.42 -22.06
CA THR A 19 7.75 13.57 -22.13
C THR A 19 7.63 14.28 -20.79
N LEU A 20 7.60 13.54 -19.67
CA LEU A 20 7.53 14.13 -18.33
C LEU A 20 8.80 14.92 -17.97
N LEU A 21 9.96 14.38 -18.35
CA LEU A 21 11.26 15.01 -18.06
C LEU A 21 11.60 16.17 -19.00
N ASN A 22 10.93 16.27 -20.14
CA ASN A 22 11.10 17.33 -21.11
C ASN A 22 9.74 18.00 -21.40
N PRO A 23 9.13 18.68 -20.41
CA PRO A 23 7.90 19.42 -20.65
C PRO A 23 8.15 20.49 -21.73
N ALA A 24 7.15 20.73 -22.60
CA ALA A 24 7.24 21.77 -23.60
C ALA A 24 7.51 23.12 -22.91
N LEU A 25 8.71 23.63 -23.07
CA LEU A 25 9.09 24.95 -22.54
C LEU A 25 8.51 26.04 -23.45
N PRO A 26 8.06 27.17 -22.90
CA PRO A 26 7.75 28.35 -23.70
C PRO A 26 8.95 28.71 -24.61
N ALA A 27 8.68 29.14 -25.83
CA ALA A 27 9.68 29.36 -26.89
C ALA A 27 10.85 30.31 -26.53
N GLU A 28 10.84 30.94 -25.37
CA GLU A 28 11.85 31.88 -24.90
C GLU A 28 12.95 31.30 -24.00
N THR A 29 12.86 29.98 -23.64
CA THR A 29 13.88 29.32 -22.78
C THR A 29 14.75 28.36 -23.59
N SER A 30 15.60 28.90 -24.44
CA SER A 30 16.46 28.13 -25.35
C SER A 30 17.71 27.43 -24.72
N ASN A 31 17.83 27.35 -23.40
CA ASN A 31 19.03 26.82 -22.71
C ASN A 31 18.79 25.62 -21.79
N SER A 32 17.63 24.97 -21.80
CA SER A 32 17.47 23.71 -21.05
C SER A 32 17.97 22.54 -21.87
N SER A 33 18.95 21.83 -21.35
CA SER A 33 19.42 20.57 -21.97
C SER A 33 18.31 19.52 -21.92
N ILE A 34 18.00 18.94 -23.07
CA ILE A 34 17.04 17.83 -23.19
C ILE A 34 17.54 16.65 -22.38
N THR A 35 16.75 16.16 -21.42
CA THR A 35 17.02 14.95 -20.67
C THR A 35 16.86 13.72 -21.57
N LYS A 36 17.92 12.96 -21.77
CA LYS A 36 17.86 11.69 -22.51
C LYS A 36 17.40 10.56 -21.59
N VAL A 37 16.55 9.70 -22.10
CA VAL A 37 16.07 8.50 -21.43
C VAL A 37 16.51 7.28 -22.20
N PHE A 38 17.34 6.45 -21.58
CA PHE A 38 17.80 5.16 -22.09
C PHE A 38 16.98 4.03 -21.49
N PHE A 39 17.01 2.87 -22.14
CA PHE A 39 16.37 1.65 -21.65
C PHE A 39 17.34 0.49 -21.72
N ALA A 40 17.39 -0.32 -20.66
CA ALA A 40 18.08 -1.61 -20.67
C ALA A 40 17.02 -2.73 -20.51
N ASP A 41 17.07 -3.71 -21.41
CA ASP A 41 16.14 -4.85 -21.44
C ASP A 41 16.38 -5.90 -20.34
N ASN A 42 17.32 -5.61 -19.45
CA ASN A 42 17.61 -6.38 -18.24
C ASN A 42 18.04 -5.46 -17.09
N CYS A 43 18.12 -6.01 -15.86
CA CYS A 43 18.41 -5.19 -14.67
C CYS A 43 19.85 -5.38 -14.16
N ILE A 44 20.51 -6.49 -14.45
CA ILE A 44 21.81 -6.87 -13.87
C ILE A 44 22.83 -7.35 -14.93
N GLY A 45 22.45 -7.29 -16.20
CA GLY A 45 23.29 -7.73 -17.30
C GLY A 45 24.38 -6.71 -17.69
N GLU A 46 25.24 -7.10 -18.60
CA GLU A 46 26.34 -6.26 -19.06
C GLU A 46 25.85 -4.98 -19.72
N GLN A 47 24.77 -5.03 -20.51
CA GLN A 47 24.17 -3.86 -21.15
C GLN A 47 23.74 -2.82 -20.10
N ALA A 48 23.01 -3.24 -19.05
CA ALA A 48 22.59 -2.34 -17.98
C ALA A 48 23.80 -1.68 -17.30
N ARG A 49 24.84 -2.47 -17.00
CA ARG A 49 26.07 -2.00 -16.36
C ARG A 49 26.84 -1.00 -17.23
N LEU A 50 27.02 -1.32 -18.51
CA LEU A 50 27.70 -0.43 -19.45
C LEU A 50 26.94 0.87 -19.67
N THR A 51 25.62 0.78 -19.88
CA THR A 51 24.79 1.99 -20.05
C THR A 51 24.80 2.86 -18.79
N ALA A 52 24.69 2.26 -17.61
CA ALA A 52 24.78 3.00 -16.35
C ALA A 52 26.13 3.72 -16.19
N SER A 53 27.24 3.05 -16.50
CA SER A 53 28.58 3.64 -16.40
C SER A 53 28.84 4.78 -17.41
N MET A 54 28.05 4.88 -18.48
CA MET A 54 28.19 5.91 -19.52
C MET A 54 27.20 7.07 -19.37
N LEU A 55 26.29 7.01 -18.38
CA LEU A 55 25.35 8.09 -18.11
C LEU A 55 26.07 9.38 -17.76
N ARG A 56 25.60 10.47 -18.34
CA ARG A 56 26.04 11.82 -18.04
C ARG A 56 25.05 12.51 -17.11
N SER A 57 25.47 13.60 -16.50
CA SER A 57 24.57 14.44 -15.68
C SER A 57 23.31 14.80 -16.44
N GLY A 58 22.14 14.57 -15.83
CA GLY A 58 20.83 14.81 -16.41
C GLY A 58 20.32 13.70 -17.35
N GLU A 59 21.06 12.60 -17.56
CA GLU A 59 20.57 11.45 -18.32
C GLU A 59 19.94 10.41 -17.38
N VAL A 60 18.96 9.64 -17.90
CA VAL A 60 18.19 8.65 -17.15
C VAL A 60 18.29 7.29 -17.83
N LEU A 61 18.51 6.24 -17.06
CA LEU A 61 18.41 4.85 -17.49
C LEU A 61 17.21 4.20 -16.80
N LEU A 62 16.22 3.79 -17.58
CA LEU A 62 15.14 2.92 -17.12
C LEU A 62 15.57 1.46 -17.33
N LEU A 63 15.59 0.69 -16.26
CA LEU A 63 15.82 -0.75 -16.31
C LEU A 63 14.51 -1.48 -16.59
N GLU A 64 14.61 -2.70 -17.10
CA GLU A 64 13.46 -3.58 -17.26
C GLU A 64 12.84 -3.94 -15.89
N ASN A 65 11.64 -4.48 -15.91
CA ASN A 65 10.86 -4.81 -14.73
C ASN A 65 11.56 -5.84 -13.84
N LEU A 66 11.94 -5.42 -12.63
CA LEU A 66 12.57 -6.26 -11.61
C LEU A 66 11.73 -7.50 -11.24
N ARG A 67 10.41 -7.44 -11.41
CA ARG A 67 9.51 -8.57 -11.14
C ARG A 67 9.68 -9.74 -12.12
N PHE A 68 10.47 -9.61 -13.16
CA PHE A 68 10.87 -10.73 -14.00
C PHE A 68 11.92 -11.64 -13.35
N TYR A 69 12.56 -11.16 -12.28
CA TYR A 69 13.54 -11.90 -11.51
C TYR A 69 12.93 -12.47 -10.23
N LYS A 70 13.03 -13.77 -10.03
CA LYS A 70 12.57 -14.43 -8.78
C LYS A 70 13.41 -14.00 -7.57
N GLU A 71 14.65 -13.64 -7.82
CA GLU A 71 15.63 -13.15 -6.87
C GLU A 71 15.18 -11.84 -6.21
N GLU A 72 14.46 -10.99 -6.96
CA GLU A 72 13.91 -9.73 -6.45
C GLU A 72 12.97 -9.98 -5.27
N GLU A 73 11.94 -10.81 -5.47
CA GLU A 73 10.94 -11.08 -4.44
C GLU A 73 11.48 -11.91 -3.26
N LYS A 74 12.56 -12.68 -3.49
CA LYS A 74 13.24 -13.46 -2.44
C LYS A 74 14.19 -12.64 -1.58
N GLY A 75 14.49 -11.41 -1.97
CA GLY A 75 15.51 -10.61 -1.30
C GLY A 75 16.91 -11.19 -1.48
N ASP A 76 17.23 -11.73 -2.66
CA ASP A 76 18.51 -12.37 -2.93
C ASP A 76 19.66 -11.35 -2.85
N GLU A 77 20.67 -11.69 -2.05
CA GLU A 77 21.78 -10.78 -1.74
C GLU A 77 22.74 -10.60 -2.92
N ALA A 78 23.01 -11.65 -3.69
CA ALA A 78 23.89 -11.58 -4.86
C ALA A 78 23.23 -10.78 -6.01
N PHE A 79 21.90 -10.85 -6.13
CA PHE A 79 21.14 -10.03 -7.05
C PHE A 79 21.17 -8.55 -6.62
N ALA A 80 20.94 -8.27 -5.34
CA ALA A 80 21.01 -6.92 -4.78
C ALA A 80 22.41 -6.30 -4.92
N GLU A 81 23.48 -7.09 -4.72
CA GLU A 81 24.85 -6.65 -4.94
C GLU A 81 25.10 -6.25 -6.40
N LYS A 82 24.57 -7.01 -7.37
CA LYS A 82 24.71 -6.66 -8.80
C LYS A 82 23.98 -5.37 -9.13
N LEU A 83 22.78 -5.16 -8.58
CA LEU A 83 22.01 -3.92 -8.74
C LEU A 83 22.76 -2.73 -8.13
N SER A 84 23.38 -2.89 -6.96
CA SER A 84 24.08 -1.80 -6.28
C SER A 84 25.27 -1.25 -7.07
N LYS A 85 25.81 -2.03 -8.01
CA LYS A 85 26.92 -1.62 -8.89
C LYS A 85 26.52 -0.68 -10.02
N LEU A 86 25.24 -0.35 -10.14
CA LEU A 86 24.71 0.55 -11.16
C LEU A 86 24.75 2.04 -10.74
N GLY A 87 25.06 2.34 -9.48
CA GLY A 87 25.08 3.72 -8.99
C GLY A 87 25.84 3.87 -7.68
N ASP A 88 26.19 5.11 -7.36
CA ASP A 88 26.97 5.46 -6.15
C ASP A 88 26.11 5.83 -4.95
N VAL A 89 24.86 6.17 -5.20
CA VAL A 89 23.86 6.56 -4.21
C VAL A 89 22.60 5.75 -4.42
N TYR A 90 21.97 5.35 -3.33
CA TYR A 90 20.70 4.62 -3.34
C TYR A 90 19.58 5.49 -2.77
N VAL A 91 18.51 5.65 -3.55
CA VAL A 91 17.30 6.33 -3.12
C VAL A 91 16.12 5.34 -3.17
N ASN A 92 15.51 5.08 -2.02
CA ASN A 92 14.28 4.27 -1.97
C ASN A 92 13.05 5.18 -1.99
N ASP A 93 12.25 5.08 -3.03
CA ASP A 93 10.99 5.81 -3.15
C ASP A 93 9.78 4.87 -3.42
N ALA A 94 9.95 3.57 -3.09
CA ALA A 94 8.98 2.52 -3.35
C ALA A 94 8.14 2.21 -2.09
N PHE A 95 7.31 3.14 -1.63
CA PHE A 95 6.50 2.99 -0.42
C PHE A 95 5.56 1.78 -0.49
N GLY A 96 4.90 1.54 -1.65
CA GLY A 96 3.98 0.42 -1.82
C GLY A 96 4.57 -0.98 -1.56
N THR A 97 5.91 -1.12 -1.60
CA THR A 97 6.64 -2.36 -1.29
C THR A 97 7.46 -2.29 0.00
N ALA A 98 7.38 -1.19 0.76
CA ALA A 98 8.19 -0.97 1.96
C ALA A 98 8.00 -2.05 3.05
N HIS A 99 6.83 -2.70 3.07
CA HIS A 99 6.51 -3.80 3.97
C HIS A 99 7.15 -5.16 3.59
N ARG A 100 7.96 -5.23 2.51
CA ARG A 100 8.57 -6.45 1.99
C ARG A 100 10.09 -6.32 1.92
N ALA A 101 10.80 -7.36 2.32
CA ALA A 101 12.27 -7.42 2.27
C ALA A 101 12.76 -7.86 0.87
N HIS A 102 12.37 -7.13 -0.17
CA HIS A 102 12.83 -7.41 -1.54
C HIS A 102 14.28 -6.97 -1.76
N ALA A 103 14.93 -7.52 -2.79
CA ALA A 103 16.32 -7.22 -3.10
C ALA A 103 16.55 -5.73 -3.36
N SER A 104 15.73 -5.11 -4.20
CA SER A 104 15.88 -3.69 -4.58
C SER A 104 15.38 -2.68 -3.56
N THR A 105 14.52 -3.07 -2.60
CA THR A 105 13.91 -2.14 -1.64
C THR A 105 14.48 -2.24 -0.23
N ALA A 106 15.02 -3.39 0.15
CA ALA A 106 15.57 -3.59 1.49
C ALA A 106 17.03 -4.05 1.45
N VAL A 107 17.32 -5.16 0.73
CA VAL A 107 18.63 -5.81 0.80
C VAL A 107 19.72 -4.96 0.17
N ILE A 108 19.43 -4.27 -0.92
CA ILE A 108 20.37 -3.41 -1.66
C ILE A 108 21.00 -2.33 -0.78
N ALA A 109 20.26 -1.82 0.21
CA ALA A 109 20.75 -0.79 1.11
C ALA A 109 22.02 -1.21 1.90
N LYS A 110 22.25 -2.52 2.09
CA LYS A 110 23.44 -3.03 2.74
C LYS A 110 24.75 -2.71 2.02
N PHE A 111 24.67 -2.52 0.69
CA PHE A 111 25.81 -2.28 -0.19
C PHE A 111 26.17 -0.80 -0.34
N PHE A 112 25.43 0.07 0.32
CA PHE A 112 25.71 1.52 0.34
C PHE A 112 26.07 1.96 1.75
N LYS A 113 26.98 2.93 1.86
CA LYS A 113 27.27 3.58 3.13
C LYS A 113 26.05 4.35 3.66
N PRO A 114 25.91 4.56 4.98
CA PRO A 114 24.78 5.30 5.53
C PRO A 114 24.52 6.67 4.86
N GLU A 115 25.55 7.40 4.55
CA GLU A 115 25.48 8.71 3.90
C GLU A 115 25.02 8.66 2.43
N ASN A 116 25.10 7.49 1.79
CA ASN A 116 24.74 7.26 0.38
C ASN A 116 23.42 6.51 0.21
N ARG A 117 22.61 6.39 1.25
CA ARG A 117 21.28 5.80 1.18
C ARG A 117 20.25 6.68 1.84
N MET A 118 19.16 6.93 1.13
CA MET A 118 18.12 7.85 1.59
C MET A 118 16.74 7.46 1.07
N PHE A 119 15.75 8.10 1.62
CA PHE A 119 14.38 8.03 1.08
C PHE A 119 14.19 9.08 -0.02
N GLY A 120 13.38 8.73 -1.02
CA GLY A 120 12.86 9.69 -1.98
C GLY A 120 11.69 10.49 -1.39
N LEU A 121 11.14 11.38 -2.19
CA LEU A 121 10.11 12.33 -1.75
C LEU A 121 8.82 11.64 -1.30
N LEU A 122 8.37 10.60 -2.03
CA LEU A 122 7.17 9.84 -1.67
C LEU A 122 7.38 9.10 -0.34
N MET A 123 8.45 8.32 -0.24
CA MET A 123 8.76 7.56 0.97
C MET A 123 8.90 8.48 2.19
N ASN A 124 9.59 9.60 2.04
CA ASN A 124 9.76 10.56 3.12
C ASN A 124 8.43 11.20 3.54
N GLY A 125 7.56 11.54 2.58
CA GLY A 125 6.23 12.07 2.86
C GLY A 125 5.34 11.08 3.61
N GLU A 126 5.36 9.81 3.22
CA GLU A 126 4.60 8.74 3.88
C GLU A 126 5.10 8.46 5.30
N VAL A 127 6.43 8.41 5.50
CA VAL A 127 7.03 8.25 6.83
C VAL A 127 6.68 9.42 7.73
N ALA A 128 6.83 10.67 7.25
CA ALA A 128 6.47 11.86 8.00
C ALA A 128 4.97 11.90 8.37
N SER A 129 4.10 11.47 7.45
CA SER A 129 2.66 11.35 7.70
C SER A 129 2.36 10.30 8.78
N ALA A 130 3.03 9.15 8.72
CA ALA A 130 2.90 8.12 9.73
C ALA A 130 3.40 8.60 11.11
N GLU A 131 4.53 9.28 11.17
CA GLU A 131 5.07 9.86 12.42
C GLU A 131 4.11 10.88 13.02
N LYS A 132 3.54 11.77 12.19
CA LYS A 132 2.53 12.73 12.63
C LYS A 132 1.33 12.04 13.27
N VAL A 133 0.79 11.00 12.64
CA VAL A 133 -0.31 10.20 13.18
C VAL A 133 0.08 9.47 14.48
N LEU A 134 1.30 8.94 14.53
CA LEU A 134 1.77 8.15 15.67
C LEU A 134 2.20 8.99 16.87
N HIS A 135 2.69 10.21 16.68
CA HIS A 135 3.31 10.98 17.75
C HIS A 135 2.70 12.37 17.97
N GLU A 136 2.09 12.97 16.95
CA GLU A 136 1.66 14.36 16.93
C GLU A 136 0.18 14.53 16.57
N ALA A 137 -0.64 13.45 16.67
CA ALA A 137 -2.06 13.54 16.32
C ALA A 137 -2.80 14.57 17.18
N GLU A 138 -3.31 15.61 16.54
CA GLU A 138 -4.17 16.60 17.16
C GLU A 138 -5.57 16.00 17.40
N LYS A 139 -6.20 16.41 18.51
CA LYS A 139 -7.60 16.01 18.80
C LYS A 139 -8.58 17.04 18.25
N PRO A 140 -9.75 16.62 17.72
CA PRO A 140 -10.21 15.22 17.63
C PRO A 140 -9.45 14.41 16.58
N PHE A 141 -9.06 13.16 16.90
CA PHE A 141 -8.43 12.23 15.98
C PHE A 141 -9.40 11.08 15.67
N CYS A 142 -9.90 11.04 14.45
CA CYS A 142 -10.76 9.96 13.95
C CYS A 142 -9.93 9.01 13.07
N ALA A 143 -9.91 7.73 13.46
CA ALA A 143 -9.27 6.67 12.67
C ALA A 143 -10.33 5.85 11.94
N ILE A 144 -10.12 5.60 10.64
CA ILE A 144 -11.00 4.74 9.84
C ILE A 144 -10.26 3.45 9.52
N ILE A 145 -10.83 2.32 9.93
CA ILE A 145 -10.25 0.99 9.72
C ILE A 145 -11.24 0.15 8.93
N GLY A 146 -10.76 -0.50 7.88
CA GLY A 146 -11.53 -1.45 7.10
C GLY A 146 -10.72 -2.68 6.75
N GLY A 147 -11.40 -3.74 6.40
CA GLY A 147 -10.79 -4.99 5.99
C GLY A 147 -11.73 -6.18 6.14
N ALA A 148 -11.26 -7.36 5.76
CA ALA A 148 -12.06 -8.58 5.85
C ALA A 148 -12.07 -9.16 7.28
N LYS A 149 -10.94 -9.04 8.01
CA LYS A 149 -10.71 -9.77 9.27
C LYS A 149 -10.30 -8.85 10.41
N VAL A 150 -10.89 -9.07 11.58
CA VAL A 150 -10.50 -8.43 12.85
C VAL A 150 -9.10 -8.90 13.27
N SER A 151 -8.82 -10.20 13.13
CA SER A 151 -7.55 -10.82 13.54
C SER A 151 -6.32 -10.12 12.95
N ASP A 152 -6.40 -9.63 11.72
CA ASP A 152 -5.32 -8.92 11.04
C ASP A 152 -5.09 -7.50 11.57
N LYS A 153 -6.03 -6.95 12.34
CA LYS A 153 -6.06 -5.55 12.77
C LYS A 153 -6.07 -5.32 14.28
N ILE A 154 -6.11 -6.37 15.09
CA ILE A 154 -6.22 -6.26 16.56
C ILE A 154 -5.16 -5.31 17.12
N LEU A 155 -3.87 -5.55 16.82
CA LEU A 155 -2.78 -4.72 17.33
C LEU A 155 -2.88 -3.25 16.88
N ILE A 156 -3.39 -3.03 15.66
CA ILE A 156 -3.58 -1.67 15.14
C ILE A 156 -4.70 -0.98 15.92
N ILE A 157 -5.82 -1.66 16.15
CA ILE A 157 -6.96 -1.10 16.90
C ILE A 157 -6.53 -0.80 18.35
N GLU A 158 -5.85 -1.72 19.02
CA GLU A 158 -5.36 -1.53 20.38
C GLU A 158 -4.41 -0.32 20.50
N ASN A 159 -3.52 -0.13 19.52
CA ASN A 159 -2.64 1.04 19.47
C ASN A 159 -3.42 2.35 19.23
N LEU A 160 -4.44 2.32 18.34
CA LEU A 160 -5.27 3.49 18.05
C LEU A 160 -6.13 3.88 19.25
N LEU A 161 -6.60 2.93 20.06
CA LEU A 161 -7.33 3.20 21.31
C LEU A 161 -6.53 4.03 22.33
N GLN A 162 -5.21 4.14 22.17
CA GLN A 162 -4.39 5.00 23.06
C GLN A 162 -4.45 6.48 22.64
N ARG A 163 -4.89 6.80 21.42
CA ARG A 163 -4.68 8.11 20.79
C ARG A 163 -5.92 8.68 20.14
N ALA A 164 -6.72 7.85 19.48
CA ALA A 164 -7.92 8.27 18.79
C ALA A 164 -9.00 8.75 19.77
N THR A 165 -9.84 9.66 19.31
CA THR A 165 -11.12 10.01 19.95
C THR A 165 -12.23 9.14 19.39
N ASP A 166 -12.13 8.79 18.12
CA ASP A 166 -13.13 8.05 17.37
C ASP A 166 -12.47 7.01 16.47
N ILE A 167 -13.06 5.82 16.36
CA ILE A 167 -12.63 4.78 15.44
C ILE A 167 -13.85 4.31 14.64
N ILE A 168 -13.82 4.49 13.33
CA ILE A 168 -14.82 3.97 12.41
C ILE A 168 -14.34 2.62 11.91
N ILE A 169 -15.13 1.57 12.11
CA ILE A 169 -14.85 0.22 11.64
C ILE A 169 -15.80 -0.10 10.48
N GLY A 170 -15.20 -0.28 9.28
CA GLY A 170 -15.91 -0.64 8.05
C GLY A 170 -15.45 -1.97 7.46
N GLY A 171 -15.98 -2.30 6.28
CA GLY A 171 -15.70 -3.54 5.58
C GLY A 171 -16.20 -4.79 6.30
N GLY A 172 -15.79 -5.97 5.84
CA GLY A 172 -16.26 -7.25 6.37
C GLY A 172 -16.02 -7.48 7.86
N MET A 173 -14.95 -6.88 8.41
CA MET A 173 -14.66 -7.00 9.83
C MET A 173 -15.74 -6.37 10.74
N ALA A 174 -16.50 -5.40 10.25
CA ALA A 174 -17.57 -4.77 11.03
C ALA A 174 -18.64 -5.77 11.47
N TYR A 175 -18.93 -6.78 10.63
CA TYR A 175 -19.93 -7.80 10.94
C TYR A 175 -19.51 -8.71 12.10
N THR A 176 -18.21 -8.91 12.33
CA THR A 176 -17.73 -9.61 13.53
C THR A 176 -18.10 -8.82 14.81
N PHE A 177 -17.92 -7.50 14.81
CA PHE A 177 -18.34 -6.64 15.93
C PHE A 177 -19.86 -6.59 16.12
N ILE A 178 -20.61 -6.52 15.02
CA ILE A 178 -22.08 -6.49 15.04
C ILE A 178 -22.61 -7.82 15.60
N LYS A 179 -22.09 -8.96 15.14
CA LYS A 179 -22.47 -10.29 15.68
C LYS A 179 -22.08 -10.46 17.13
N ALA A 180 -20.91 -9.97 17.55
CA ALA A 180 -20.48 -9.98 18.94
C ALA A 180 -21.46 -9.24 19.86
N ARG A 181 -22.14 -8.20 19.35
CA ARG A 181 -23.22 -7.46 20.03
C ARG A 181 -24.62 -8.10 19.87
N ALA A 182 -24.67 -9.38 19.47
CA ALA A 182 -25.88 -10.15 19.21
C ALA A 182 -26.72 -9.68 17.99
N GLY A 183 -26.15 -8.93 17.06
CA GLY A 183 -26.78 -8.57 15.79
C GLY A 183 -26.88 -9.77 14.84
N LYS A 184 -27.89 -9.77 13.97
CA LYS A 184 -28.08 -10.75 12.90
C LYS A 184 -27.41 -10.26 11.64
N ILE A 185 -26.42 -10.98 11.17
CA ILE A 185 -25.58 -10.61 10.04
C ILE A 185 -25.78 -11.47 8.78
N GLY A 186 -26.80 -12.39 8.79
CA GLY A 186 -27.04 -13.31 7.69
C GLY A 186 -25.82 -14.16 7.37
N SER A 187 -25.48 -14.22 6.06
CA SER A 187 -24.29 -14.90 5.55
C SER A 187 -23.07 -13.97 5.39
N SER A 188 -23.07 -12.81 6.04
CA SER A 188 -21.96 -11.86 5.97
C SER A 188 -20.66 -12.44 6.51
N LEU A 189 -19.53 -11.93 6.02
CA LEU A 189 -18.21 -12.35 6.49
C LEU A 189 -18.05 -12.13 7.99
N CYS A 190 -17.65 -13.16 8.73
CA CYS A 190 -17.48 -13.11 10.17
C CYS A 190 -16.37 -14.05 10.63
N GLU A 191 -15.62 -13.63 11.65
CA GLU A 191 -14.68 -14.48 12.38
C GLU A 191 -15.31 -14.89 13.73
N ASP A 192 -15.99 -16.05 13.74
CA ASP A 192 -16.72 -16.51 14.93
C ASP A 192 -15.81 -16.80 16.13
N ASP A 193 -14.57 -17.18 15.88
CA ASP A 193 -13.55 -17.38 16.90
C ASP A 193 -13.01 -16.06 17.48
N ARG A 194 -13.41 -14.91 16.94
CA ARG A 194 -12.99 -13.56 17.36
C ARG A 194 -14.10 -12.71 17.98
N LEU A 195 -15.28 -13.26 18.23
CA LEU A 195 -16.38 -12.54 18.85
C LEU A 195 -16.01 -11.99 20.24
N GLN A 196 -15.34 -12.79 21.06
CA GLN A 196 -14.89 -12.32 22.38
C GLN A 196 -13.85 -11.20 22.24
N THR A 197 -12.89 -11.34 21.32
CA THR A 197 -11.89 -10.28 21.05
C THR A 197 -12.57 -8.97 20.63
N ALA A 198 -13.62 -9.04 19.80
CA ALA A 198 -14.38 -7.86 19.41
C ALA A 198 -15.08 -7.19 20.61
N LEU A 199 -15.67 -7.98 21.51
CA LEU A 199 -16.25 -7.46 22.77
C LEU A 199 -15.20 -6.80 23.66
N ASP A 200 -14.04 -7.43 23.82
CA ASP A 200 -12.92 -6.91 24.62
C ASP A 200 -12.44 -5.55 24.07
N ILE A 201 -12.34 -5.43 22.75
CA ILE A 201 -11.98 -4.16 22.08
C ILE A 201 -13.04 -3.08 22.36
N LEU A 202 -14.33 -3.40 22.28
CA LEU A 202 -15.41 -2.46 22.56
C LEU A 202 -15.38 -1.99 24.03
N GLU A 203 -15.09 -2.89 24.96
CA GLU A 203 -14.97 -2.55 26.38
C GLU A 203 -13.73 -1.70 26.66
N MET A 204 -12.57 -2.03 26.04
CA MET A 204 -11.37 -1.21 26.13
C MET A 204 -11.59 0.19 25.58
N ALA A 205 -12.31 0.32 24.46
CA ALA A 205 -12.65 1.60 23.87
C ALA A 205 -13.45 2.46 24.86
N LYS A 206 -14.47 1.88 25.49
CA LYS A 206 -15.29 2.54 26.51
C LYS A 206 -14.46 3.00 27.70
N GLN A 207 -13.58 2.15 28.24
CA GLN A 207 -12.69 2.49 29.35
C GLN A 207 -11.73 3.65 29.01
N LYS A 208 -11.35 3.79 27.73
CA LYS A 208 -10.45 4.85 27.24
C LYS A 208 -11.18 6.08 26.73
N ASN A 209 -12.52 6.13 26.82
CA ASN A 209 -13.37 7.18 26.25
C ASN A 209 -13.13 7.38 24.74
N VAL A 210 -12.96 6.28 24.00
CA VAL A 210 -12.87 6.26 22.54
C VAL A 210 -14.20 5.76 21.97
N SER A 211 -14.79 6.50 21.04
CA SER A 211 -16.02 6.08 20.37
C SER A 211 -15.71 5.12 19.23
N ILE A 212 -16.32 3.92 19.25
CA ILE A 212 -16.26 3.02 18.09
C ILE A 212 -17.58 3.13 17.33
N HIS A 213 -17.47 3.49 16.06
CA HIS A 213 -18.60 3.62 15.13
C HIS A 213 -18.62 2.40 14.20
N LEU A 214 -19.76 1.73 14.17
CA LEU A 214 -20.07 0.62 13.27
C LEU A 214 -21.12 1.07 12.26
N PRO A 215 -21.20 0.48 11.05
CA PRO A 215 -22.25 0.79 10.09
C PRO A 215 -23.65 0.58 10.68
N GLU A 216 -24.53 1.56 10.55
CA GLU A 216 -25.92 1.46 11.00
C GLU A 216 -26.78 0.69 10.01
N ASP A 217 -26.55 0.89 8.70
CA ASP A 217 -27.17 0.15 7.63
C ASP A 217 -26.12 -0.40 6.65
N SER A 218 -26.51 -1.43 5.91
CA SER A 218 -25.65 -2.09 4.94
C SER A 218 -26.38 -2.31 3.64
N ILE A 219 -25.66 -2.15 2.53
CA ILE A 219 -26.06 -2.69 1.24
C ILE A 219 -25.82 -4.21 1.30
N ILE A 220 -26.91 -4.97 1.20
CA ILE A 220 -26.90 -6.41 1.26
C ILE A 220 -27.14 -7.01 -0.12
N ALA A 221 -26.63 -8.21 -0.35
CA ALA A 221 -26.83 -8.98 -1.59
C ALA A 221 -27.16 -10.45 -1.30
N ASP A 222 -27.89 -11.09 -2.22
CA ASP A 222 -28.22 -12.52 -2.15
C ASP A 222 -27.04 -13.41 -2.60
N LYS A 223 -26.05 -12.86 -3.28
CA LYS A 223 -24.83 -13.54 -3.73
C LYS A 223 -23.69 -12.53 -3.94
N PHE A 224 -22.45 -13.03 -3.92
CA PHE A 224 -21.26 -12.20 -4.24
C PHE A 224 -21.01 -12.22 -5.76
N ALA A 225 -21.78 -11.43 -6.51
CA ALA A 225 -21.67 -11.32 -7.97
C ALA A 225 -22.19 -9.96 -8.47
N ALA A 226 -21.73 -9.55 -9.65
CA ALA A 226 -22.12 -8.25 -10.24
C ALA A 226 -23.61 -8.17 -10.62
N ASP A 227 -24.26 -9.31 -10.81
CA ASP A 227 -25.68 -9.47 -11.13
C ASP A 227 -26.53 -9.87 -9.91
N ALA A 228 -26.04 -9.67 -8.70
CA ALA A 228 -26.77 -9.96 -7.48
C ALA A 228 -27.99 -9.04 -7.28
N ASN A 229 -29.05 -9.57 -6.67
CA ASN A 229 -30.09 -8.71 -6.13
C ASN A 229 -29.55 -8.01 -4.88
N THR A 230 -29.83 -6.71 -4.75
CA THR A 230 -29.35 -5.89 -3.64
C THR A 230 -30.53 -5.23 -2.92
N ASP A 231 -30.36 -5.00 -1.62
CA ASP A 231 -31.28 -4.24 -0.79
C ASP A 231 -30.49 -3.48 0.28
N VAL A 232 -31.12 -2.59 1.03
CA VAL A 232 -30.52 -1.89 2.17
C VAL A 232 -31.25 -2.33 3.43
N ARG A 233 -30.50 -2.78 4.43
CA ARG A 233 -31.03 -3.23 5.72
C ARG A 233 -30.20 -2.69 6.89
N PRO A 234 -30.78 -2.59 8.09
CA PRO A 234 -29.97 -2.37 9.28
C PRO A 234 -28.87 -3.43 9.39
N SER A 235 -27.66 -3.01 9.71
CA SER A 235 -26.48 -3.89 9.73
C SER A 235 -26.56 -5.01 10.76
N ASP A 236 -27.41 -4.85 11.77
CA ASP A 236 -27.70 -5.81 12.83
C ASP A 236 -28.94 -6.70 12.56
N ALA A 237 -29.59 -6.53 11.39
CA ALA A 237 -30.81 -7.23 11.02
C ALA A 237 -30.79 -7.76 9.57
N ILE A 238 -29.66 -8.28 9.13
CA ILE A 238 -29.50 -8.89 7.79
C ILE A 238 -30.16 -10.26 7.77
N PRO A 239 -31.07 -10.52 6.79
CA PRO A 239 -31.78 -11.79 6.69
C PRO A 239 -30.85 -12.97 6.35
N ASP A 240 -31.28 -14.17 6.72
CA ASP A 240 -30.60 -15.41 6.33
C ASP A 240 -30.52 -15.53 4.81
N GLY A 241 -29.38 -16.01 4.31
CA GLY A 241 -29.11 -16.13 2.87
C GLY A 241 -28.65 -14.82 2.19
N TRP A 242 -28.74 -13.68 2.90
CA TRP A 242 -28.19 -12.40 2.43
C TRP A 242 -26.88 -12.07 3.14
N MET A 243 -26.01 -11.34 2.47
CA MET A 243 -24.73 -10.90 3.01
C MET A 243 -24.56 -9.39 2.85
N GLY A 244 -24.01 -8.74 3.87
CA GLY A 244 -23.61 -7.35 3.77
C GLY A 244 -22.33 -7.20 2.98
N LEU A 245 -22.31 -6.27 2.04
CA LEU A 245 -21.19 -6.01 1.14
C LEU A 245 -20.58 -4.63 1.34
N ASP A 246 -21.39 -3.62 1.63
CA ASP A 246 -20.93 -2.25 1.83
C ASP A 246 -21.80 -1.53 2.86
N ILE A 247 -21.36 -0.33 3.28
CA ILE A 247 -22.17 0.54 4.14
C ILE A 247 -23.36 1.10 3.35
N GLY A 248 -24.46 1.38 4.03
CA GLY A 248 -25.60 2.08 3.47
C GLY A 248 -25.42 3.61 3.45
N SER A 249 -26.52 4.32 3.47
CA SER A 249 -26.56 5.79 3.38
C SER A 249 -26.72 6.52 4.72
N LYS A 250 -26.79 5.78 5.82
CA LYS A 250 -26.97 6.34 7.17
C LYS A 250 -25.65 6.52 7.89
#